data_b6d22fe8840883729bea6940821e67f2
#
_entry.id   b6d22fe8840883729bea6940821e67f2
#
_cell.length_a   1.000
_cell.length_b   1.000
_cell.length_c   1.000
_cell.angle_alpha   90.00
_cell.angle_beta   90.00
_cell.angle_gamma   90.00
#
_symmetry.space_group_name_H-M   'P 1'
#
loop_
_entity.id
_entity.type
_entity.pdbx_description
1 polymer ?
#
loop_
_entity_poly.entity_id
_entity_poly.type
_entity_poly.pdbx_seq_one_letter_code
_entity_poly.pdbx_strand_id
1 'polypeptide(L)'
;MKIQSQNLKNNNENYDKLILFTKNLSYDKKADDLGKIRDEIVDTVLPYIENANDLVYSKFLTPKDLNETFSFPKGNIDHITLTGKQNYNNRTFSDNPNNFYSYYNFPNVYYCGAGSFPCGSVAGTAGYMCSKQLVRNDH
;
A
#
# COMPACT_ATOMS: atom_id res chain seq x y z
N MET A 1 0.01 -12.87 -6.74
CA MET A 1 0.70 -11.92 -7.63
C MET A 1 -0.35 -11.20 -8.47
N LYS A 2 -0.34 -9.88 -8.54
CA LYS A 2 -1.25 -9.11 -9.39
C LYS A 2 -0.41 -8.43 -10.45
N ILE A 3 -0.70 -8.72 -11.71
CA ILE A 3 -0.03 -8.11 -12.87
C ILE A 3 -0.95 -7.00 -13.38
N GLN A 4 -0.43 -5.80 -13.52
CA GLN A 4 -1.17 -4.67 -14.08
C GLN A 4 -0.32 -4.05 -15.20
N SER A 5 -0.79 -4.11 -16.44
CA SER A 5 -0.17 -3.43 -17.57
C SER A 5 -0.82 -2.06 -17.78
N GLN A 6 -0.03 -1.07 -18.07
CA GLN A 6 -0.47 0.26 -18.51
C GLN A 6 0.32 0.65 -19.76
N ASN A 7 -0.39 0.96 -20.84
CA ASN A 7 0.22 1.54 -22.03
C ASN A 7 0.58 3.00 -21.77
N LEU A 8 1.87 3.31 -21.72
CA LEU A 8 2.37 4.68 -21.66
C LEU A 8 2.68 5.13 -23.09
N LYS A 9 1.80 5.93 -23.67
CA LYS A 9 2.13 6.67 -24.88
C LYS A 9 3.00 7.86 -24.50
N ASN A 10 4.30 7.73 -24.68
CA ASN A 10 5.21 8.86 -24.65
C ASN A 10 5.83 9.03 -26.05
N ASN A 11 5.92 10.25 -26.53
CA ASN A 11 6.39 10.69 -27.84
C ASN A 11 7.34 9.71 -28.54
N ASN A 12 6.82 8.95 -29.50
CA ASN A 12 7.49 8.09 -30.50
C ASN A 12 7.95 6.68 -30.11
N GLU A 13 7.82 6.22 -28.85
CA GLU A 13 8.12 4.84 -28.49
C GLU A 13 6.97 4.25 -27.67
N ASN A 14 6.41 3.13 -28.13
CA ASN A 14 5.36 2.42 -27.42
C ASN A 14 6.01 1.41 -26.46
N TYR A 15 6.06 1.75 -25.17
CA TYR A 15 6.46 0.80 -24.12
C TYR A 15 5.26 0.36 -23.30
N ASP A 16 5.18 -0.92 -23.04
CA ASP A 16 4.25 -1.47 -22.08
C ASP A 16 4.89 -1.47 -20.69
N LYS A 17 4.16 -1.02 -19.68
CA LYS A 17 4.59 -1.05 -18.29
C LYS A 17 3.95 -2.21 -17.55
N LEU A 18 4.78 -3.10 -17.05
CA LEU A 18 4.36 -4.18 -16.16
C LEU A 18 4.68 -3.84 -14.71
N ILE A 19 3.69 -3.92 -13.83
CA ILE A 19 3.86 -3.75 -12.40
C ILE A 19 3.59 -5.08 -11.70
N LEU A 20 4.62 -5.61 -11.03
CA LEU A 20 4.55 -6.83 -10.24
C LEU A 20 4.42 -6.48 -8.77
N PHE A 21 3.40 -7.01 -8.12
CA PHE A 21 3.15 -6.83 -6.70
C PHE A 21 3.46 -8.11 -5.95
N THR A 22 4.48 -8.08 -5.10
CA THR A 22 4.81 -9.20 -4.21
C THR A 22 4.47 -8.83 -2.77
N LYS A 23 3.95 -9.79 -2.02
CA LYS A 23 3.61 -9.61 -0.60
C LYS A 23 4.61 -10.33 0.29
N ASN A 24 4.64 -9.95 1.56
CA ASN A 24 5.39 -10.61 2.62
C ASN A 24 6.93 -10.52 2.49
N LEU A 25 7.44 -9.48 1.84
CA LEU A 25 8.86 -9.18 1.86
C LEU A 25 9.22 -8.51 3.20
N SER A 26 10.19 -9.09 3.93
CA SER A 26 10.65 -8.53 5.21
C SER A 26 11.40 -7.22 5.02
N TYR A 27 11.15 -6.26 5.90
CA TYR A 27 11.88 -4.99 5.94
C TYR A 27 13.38 -5.16 6.23
N ASP A 28 13.74 -6.17 7.04
CA ASP A 28 15.11 -6.40 7.50
C ASP A 28 15.91 -7.37 6.60
N LYS A 29 15.41 -7.66 5.39
CA LYS A 29 16.16 -8.49 4.42
C LYS A 29 17.47 -7.84 4.02
N LYS A 30 18.53 -8.66 3.92
CA LYS A 30 19.84 -8.22 3.45
C LYS A 30 19.82 -7.93 1.95
N ALA A 31 20.69 -7.04 1.50
CA ALA A 31 20.78 -6.63 0.10
C ALA A 31 21.00 -7.81 -0.87
N ASP A 32 21.87 -8.75 -0.52
CA ASP A 32 22.16 -9.94 -1.35
C ASP A 32 20.93 -10.85 -1.52
N ASP A 33 20.12 -10.99 -0.45
CA ASP A 33 18.88 -11.76 -0.52
C ASP A 33 17.82 -11.05 -1.37
N LEU A 34 17.79 -9.71 -1.33
CA LEU A 34 16.87 -8.91 -2.14
C LEU A 34 17.15 -9.05 -3.63
N GLY A 35 18.42 -9.11 -4.03
CA GLY A 35 18.82 -9.38 -5.42
C GLY A 35 18.28 -10.73 -5.90
N LYS A 36 18.48 -11.79 -5.14
CA LYS A 36 17.98 -13.14 -5.46
C LYS A 36 16.47 -13.17 -5.58
N ILE A 37 15.76 -12.55 -4.62
CA ILE A 37 14.29 -12.48 -4.63
C ILE A 37 13.79 -11.74 -5.87
N ARG A 38 14.44 -10.63 -6.24
CA ARG A 38 14.12 -9.91 -7.49
C ARG A 38 14.24 -10.84 -8.70
N ASP A 39 15.37 -11.55 -8.82
CA ASP A 39 15.64 -12.42 -9.95
C ASP A 39 14.64 -13.59 -10.00
N GLU A 40 14.32 -14.21 -8.88
CA GLU A 40 13.28 -15.25 -8.78
C GLU A 40 11.89 -14.74 -9.23
N ILE A 41 11.53 -13.50 -8.87
CA ILE A 41 10.27 -12.88 -9.29
C ILE A 41 10.26 -12.66 -10.80
N VAL A 42 11.35 -12.12 -11.34
CA VAL A 42 11.51 -11.86 -12.78
C VAL A 42 11.44 -13.19 -13.53
N ASP A 43 12.22 -14.18 -13.16
CA ASP A 43 12.25 -15.50 -13.80
C ASP A 43 10.89 -16.20 -13.78
N THR A 44 10.10 -15.99 -12.72
CA THR A 44 8.73 -16.53 -12.64
C THR A 44 7.78 -15.91 -13.65
N VAL A 45 8.02 -14.66 -14.05
CA VAL A 45 7.10 -13.89 -14.90
C VAL A 45 7.53 -13.88 -16.36
N LEU A 46 8.84 -13.91 -16.63
CA LEU A 46 9.38 -13.87 -18.00
C LEU A 46 8.73 -14.88 -18.97
N PRO A 47 8.44 -16.14 -18.57
CA PRO A 47 7.79 -17.10 -19.48
C PRO A 47 6.39 -16.71 -19.97
N TYR A 48 5.76 -15.74 -19.32
CA TYR A 48 4.41 -15.24 -19.67
C TYR A 48 4.44 -13.94 -20.48
N ILE A 49 5.64 -13.48 -20.87
CA ILE A 49 5.85 -12.24 -21.62
C ILE A 49 6.42 -12.60 -22.99
N GLU A 50 5.68 -12.33 -24.06
CA GLU A 50 6.06 -12.73 -25.43
C GLU A 50 7.39 -12.09 -25.88
N ASN A 51 7.66 -10.86 -25.46
CA ASN A 51 8.85 -10.09 -25.85
C ASN A 51 9.76 -9.76 -24.66
N ALA A 52 9.96 -10.72 -23.77
CA ALA A 52 10.76 -10.54 -22.55
C ALA A 52 12.21 -10.05 -22.80
N ASN A 53 12.77 -10.34 -23.98
CA ASN A 53 14.12 -9.89 -24.38
C ASN A 53 14.18 -8.39 -24.67
N ASP A 54 13.04 -7.73 -24.85
CA ASP A 54 12.96 -6.29 -25.13
C ASP A 54 12.82 -5.45 -23.84
N LEU A 55 13.16 -6.02 -22.69
CA LEU A 55 13.12 -5.31 -21.42
C LEU A 55 14.10 -4.13 -21.41
N VAL A 56 13.57 -2.92 -21.45
CA VAL A 56 14.37 -1.68 -21.49
C VAL A 56 14.76 -1.21 -20.08
N TYR A 57 13.89 -1.41 -19.11
CA TYR A 57 14.08 -0.94 -17.75
C TYR A 57 13.31 -1.76 -16.73
N SER A 58 13.95 -2.07 -15.62
CA SER A 58 13.29 -2.67 -14.46
C SER A 58 13.68 -1.93 -13.18
N LYS A 59 12.73 -1.76 -12.27
CA LYS A 59 12.96 -1.22 -10.94
C LYS A 59 12.30 -2.11 -9.89
N PHE A 60 13.09 -2.52 -8.92
CA PHE A 60 12.61 -3.25 -7.75
C PHE A 60 12.53 -2.30 -6.56
N LEU A 61 11.34 -2.14 -5.99
CA LEU A 61 11.13 -1.33 -4.78
C LEU A 61 11.02 -2.26 -3.59
N THR A 62 11.95 -2.12 -2.67
CA THR A 62 11.98 -2.87 -1.41
C THR A 62 11.12 -2.17 -0.34
N PRO A 63 10.78 -2.85 0.78
CA PRO A 63 10.14 -2.18 1.91
C PRO A 63 10.92 -0.98 2.45
N LYS A 64 12.26 -0.99 2.37
CA LYS A 64 13.09 0.16 2.75
C LYS A 64 12.88 1.34 1.80
N ASP A 65 12.89 1.08 0.48
CA ASP A 65 12.62 2.12 -0.52
C ASP A 65 11.22 2.74 -0.33
N LEU A 66 10.22 1.92 -0.01
CA LEU A 66 8.86 2.39 0.28
C LEU A 66 8.82 3.27 1.54
N ASN A 67 9.56 2.89 2.58
CA ASN A 67 9.66 3.69 3.79
C ASN A 67 10.38 5.02 3.54
N GLU A 68 11.50 5.00 2.83
CA GLU A 68 12.32 6.19 2.57
C GLU A 68 11.65 7.16 1.59
N THR A 69 11.01 6.62 0.54
CA THR A 69 10.39 7.45 -0.51
C THR A 69 9.01 7.98 -0.12
N PHE A 70 8.20 7.15 0.55
CA PHE A 70 6.78 7.45 0.80
C PHE A 70 6.43 7.52 2.29
N SER A 71 7.42 7.37 3.18
CA SER A 71 7.21 7.35 4.63
C SER A 71 6.24 6.25 5.10
N PHE A 72 6.12 5.14 4.36
CA PHE A 72 5.32 4.01 4.77
C PHE A 72 5.99 3.29 5.94
N PRO A 73 5.35 3.13 7.10
CA PRO A 73 5.95 2.50 8.27
C PRO A 73 6.47 1.09 7.94
N LYS A 74 7.80 0.90 7.95
CA LYS A 74 8.48 -0.33 7.51
C LYS A 74 8.05 -0.83 6.11
N GLY A 75 7.72 0.10 5.21
CA GLY A 75 7.26 -0.20 3.87
C GLY A 75 5.85 -0.80 3.78
N ASN A 76 5.07 -0.72 4.86
CA ASN A 76 3.72 -1.26 4.90
C ASN A 76 2.72 -0.25 4.32
N ILE A 77 2.11 -0.60 3.19
CA ILE A 77 1.11 0.23 2.51
C ILE A 77 -0.18 0.41 3.32
N ASP A 78 -0.48 -0.50 4.23
CA ASP A 78 -1.63 -0.41 5.13
C ASP A 78 -1.34 0.44 6.38
N HIS A 79 -0.09 0.86 6.57
CA HIS A 79 0.44 1.64 7.68
C HIS A 79 0.33 0.97 9.05
N ILE A 80 -0.39 -0.12 9.18
CA ILE A 80 -0.56 -0.89 10.43
C ILE A 80 -0.44 -2.40 10.18
N THR A 81 -0.26 -3.14 11.25
CA THR A 81 -0.31 -4.60 11.24
C THR A 81 -1.73 -5.08 11.51
N LEU A 82 -2.29 -5.86 10.59
CA LEU A 82 -3.65 -6.42 10.71
C LEU A 82 -3.66 -7.71 11.54
N THR A 83 -3.05 -7.70 12.71
CA THR A 83 -2.97 -8.85 13.63
C THR A 83 -3.46 -8.49 15.03
N GLY A 84 -3.91 -9.49 15.78
CA GLY A 84 -4.33 -9.30 17.18
C GLY A 84 -5.44 -8.25 17.33
N LYS A 85 -5.22 -7.27 18.20
CA LYS A 85 -6.17 -6.19 18.49
C LYS A 85 -6.39 -5.22 17.32
N GLN A 86 -5.54 -5.26 16.29
CA GLN A 86 -5.67 -4.43 15.09
C GLN A 86 -6.49 -5.10 13.99
N ASN A 87 -6.90 -6.35 14.18
CA ASN A 87 -7.80 -7.03 13.25
C ASN A 87 -9.22 -6.43 13.33
N TYR A 88 -9.93 -6.41 12.22
CA TYR A 88 -11.23 -5.74 12.03
C TYR A 88 -12.19 -5.86 13.23
N ASN A 89 -12.44 -7.08 13.68
CA ASN A 89 -13.39 -7.35 14.75
C ASN A 89 -12.83 -7.08 16.16
N ASN A 90 -11.52 -6.94 16.29
CA ASN A 90 -10.85 -6.76 17.57
C ASN A 90 -10.35 -5.33 17.78
N ARG A 91 -10.50 -4.45 16.78
CA ARG A 91 -10.23 -3.03 16.97
C ARG A 91 -11.23 -2.48 17.97
N THR A 92 -10.70 -2.07 19.11
CA THR A 92 -11.50 -1.32 20.07
C THR A 92 -11.75 0.07 19.48
N PHE A 93 -13.00 0.38 19.30
CA PHE A 93 -13.45 1.74 19.11
C PHE A 93 -13.19 2.51 20.40
N SER A 94 -12.94 3.82 20.31
CA SER A 94 -12.97 4.65 21.50
C SER A 94 -14.36 4.50 22.18
N ASP A 95 -14.42 4.64 23.50
CA ASP A 95 -15.69 4.57 24.25
C ASP A 95 -16.72 5.59 23.74
N ASN A 96 -16.29 6.57 22.97
CA ASN A 96 -17.14 7.51 22.26
C ASN A 96 -17.07 7.28 20.75
N PRO A 97 -18.09 6.65 20.13
CA PRO A 97 -18.15 6.43 18.69
C PRO A 97 -18.11 7.72 17.87
N ASN A 98 -18.45 8.86 18.46
CA ASN A 98 -18.39 10.17 17.81
C ASN A 98 -16.95 10.69 17.65
N ASN A 99 -15.98 10.09 18.34
CA ASN A 99 -14.57 10.48 18.27
C ASN A 99 -13.69 9.48 17.53
N PHE A 100 -14.29 8.56 16.78
CA PHE A 100 -13.58 7.43 16.19
C PHE A 100 -12.42 7.82 15.26
N TYR A 101 -12.58 8.90 14.51
CA TYR A 101 -11.55 9.43 13.60
C TYR A 101 -10.82 10.64 14.16
N SER A 102 -11.20 11.16 15.34
CA SER A 102 -10.54 12.33 15.91
C SER A 102 -9.11 11.99 16.35
N TYR A 103 -8.20 12.93 16.15
CA TYR A 103 -6.83 12.81 16.61
C TYR A 103 -6.74 13.21 18.08
N TYR A 104 -6.28 12.29 18.92
CA TYR A 104 -6.41 12.26 20.38
C TYR A 104 -6.22 13.60 21.12
N ASN A 105 -5.27 14.43 20.73
CA ASN A 105 -4.93 15.68 21.46
C ASN A 105 -5.21 16.97 20.67
N PHE A 106 -5.84 16.87 19.52
CA PHE A 106 -6.08 18.02 18.65
C PHE A 106 -7.56 18.11 18.31
N PRO A 107 -8.30 19.02 18.95
CA PRO A 107 -9.70 19.25 18.60
C PRO A 107 -9.81 19.66 17.13
N ASN A 108 -10.81 19.15 16.46
CA ASN A 108 -11.08 19.38 15.03
C ASN A 108 -10.03 18.83 14.04
N VAL A 109 -9.12 17.98 14.49
CA VAL A 109 -8.22 17.23 13.62
C VAL A 109 -8.67 15.78 13.52
N TYR A 110 -8.83 15.29 12.30
CA TYR A 110 -9.33 13.94 12.02
C TYR A 110 -8.34 13.18 11.16
N TYR A 111 -8.17 11.90 11.44
CA TYR A 111 -7.29 10.99 10.70
C TYR A 111 -8.09 9.88 10.06
N CYS A 112 -8.08 9.80 8.74
CA CYS A 112 -8.80 8.80 7.96
C CYS A 112 -7.96 8.19 6.83
N GLY A 113 -6.66 8.03 7.07
CA GLY A 113 -5.71 7.45 6.13
C GLY A 113 -5.77 5.91 6.08
N ALA A 114 -4.80 5.30 5.39
CA ALA A 114 -4.72 3.85 5.17
C ALA A 114 -4.69 3.03 6.47
N GLY A 115 -4.13 3.57 7.55
CA GLY A 115 -4.10 2.93 8.87
C GLY A 115 -5.39 3.05 9.68
N SER A 116 -6.37 3.86 9.24
CA SER A 116 -7.64 4.03 9.95
C SER A 116 -8.60 2.87 9.69
N PHE A 117 -9.59 2.71 10.59
CA PHE A 117 -10.65 1.73 10.36
C PHE A 117 -11.44 2.04 9.06
N PRO A 118 -11.80 1.07 8.25
CA PRO A 118 -11.57 -0.38 8.36
C PRO A 118 -10.19 -0.85 7.89
N CYS A 119 -9.30 0.04 7.47
CA CYS A 119 -7.93 -0.21 7.02
C CYS A 119 -7.76 -0.78 5.61
N GLY A 120 -6.62 -0.44 5.00
CA GLY A 120 -6.10 -1.09 3.79
C GLY A 120 -6.95 -0.98 2.54
N SER A 121 -7.86 -0.04 2.44
CA SER A 121 -8.78 0.04 1.32
C SER A 121 -8.41 1.15 0.34
N VAL A 122 -8.15 0.78 -0.90
CA VAL A 122 -8.05 1.71 -2.04
C VAL A 122 -9.41 2.40 -2.31
N ALA A 123 -10.50 1.87 -1.75
CA ALA A 123 -11.86 2.36 -1.98
C ALA A 123 -12.22 3.65 -1.21
N GLY A 124 -11.29 4.21 -0.43
CA GLY A 124 -11.54 5.43 0.33
C GLY A 124 -12.54 5.28 1.49
N THR A 125 -12.77 4.06 1.97
CA THR A 125 -13.80 3.76 2.98
C THR A 125 -13.59 4.54 4.28
N ALA A 126 -12.36 4.65 4.77
CA ALA A 126 -12.06 5.41 5.99
C ALA A 126 -12.43 6.90 5.84
N GLY A 127 -12.08 7.52 4.71
CA GLY A 127 -12.46 8.91 4.42
C GLY A 127 -13.96 9.11 4.32
N TYR A 128 -14.66 8.20 3.65
CA TYR A 128 -16.13 8.23 3.56
C TYR A 128 -16.80 8.11 4.94
N MET A 129 -16.35 7.17 5.75
CA MET A 129 -16.92 6.99 7.10
C MET A 129 -16.61 8.18 8.02
N CYS A 130 -15.40 8.72 7.93
CA CYS A 130 -15.02 9.93 8.67
C CYS A 130 -15.89 11.12 8.27
N SER A 131 -16.08 11.39 7.01
CA SER A 131 -16.92 12.49 6.53
C SER A 131 -18.39 12.35 6.98
N LYS A 132 -18.93 11.12 6.93
CA LYS A 132 -20.28 10.82 7.43
C LYS A 132 -20.42 11.11 8.93
N GLN A 133 -19.38 10.82 9.70
CA GLN A 133 -19.38 11.10 11.14
C GLN A 133 -19.36 12.61 11.42
N LEU A 134 -18.54 13.37 10.68
CA LEU A 134 -18.47 14.83 10.83
C LEU A 134 -19.82 15.49 10.54
N VAL A 135 -20.45 15.15 9.40
CA VAL A 135 -21.76 15.71 9.03
C VAL A 135 -22.87 15.38 10.04
N ARG A 136 -22.79 14.22 10.73
CA ARG A 136 -23.77 13.87 11.76
C ARG A 136 -23.59 14.64 13.08
N ASN A 137 -22.37 15.07 13.37
CA ASN A 137 -22.05 15.79 14.60
C ASN A 137 -22.34 17.30 14.49
N ASP A 138 -22.54 17.81 13.27
CA ASP A 138 -22.88 19.24 13.02
C ASP A 138 -24.39 19.52 13.14
N HIS A 139 -25.20 18.49 13.49
CA HIS A 139 -26.64 18.57 13.76
C HIS A 139 -26.96 18.15 15.19
#